data_94553a5c324fedfaeda601cdfd771369
#
_entry.id   94553a5c324fedfaeda601cdfd771369
#
_cell.length_a   1.000
_cell.length_b   1.000
_cell.length_c   1.000
_cell.angle_alpha   90.00
_cell.angle_beta   90.00
_cell.angle_gamma   90.00
#
_symmetry.space_group_name_H-M   'P 1'
#
loop_
_entity.id
_entity.type
_entity.pdbx_description
1 polymer ?
#
loop_
_entity_poly.entity_id
_entity_poly.type
_entity_poly.pdbx_seq_one_letter_code
_entity_poly.pdbx_strand_id
1 'polypeptide(L)' 'MDIIAKLTSKDDKYACAITDKIISESQETDEWYEYLDAFATLLNHPKSLVRNRALYILAANVQWDDEKRFDYV' A
#
# COMPACT_ATOMS: atom_id res chain seq x y z
N MET A 1 -15.30 0.19 -2.81
CA MET A 1 -14.62 -0.98 -2.25
C MET A 1 -13.57 -0.49 -1.27
N ASP A 2 -13.60 -0.99 -0.05
CA ASP A 2 -12.65 -0.52 0.98
C ASP A 2 -11.36 -1.32 0.91
N ILE A 3 -10.36 -0.78 0.24
CA ILE A 3 -9.06 -1.44 0.09
C ILE A 3 -8.34 -1.59 1.43
N ILE A 4 -8.54 -0.65 2.34
CA ILE A 4 -7.91 -0.71 3.67
C ILE A 4 -8.43 -1.93 4.45
N ALA A 5 -9.74 -2.19 4.39
CA ALA A 5 -10.31 -3.37 5.04
C ALA A 5 -9.72 -4.67 4.48
N LYS A 6 -9.48 -4.70 3.16
CA LYS A 6 -8.87 -5.86 2.52
C LYS A 6 -7.44 -6.09 2.98
N LEU A 7 -6.65 -5.03 3.12
CA LEU A 7 -5.26 -5.12 3.56
C LEU A 7 -5.14 -5.48 5.03
N THR A 8 -6.15 -5.18 5.83
CA THR A 8 -6.18 -5.49 7.26
C THR A 8 -6.95 -6.77 7.56
N SER A 9 -7.32 -7.54 6.54
CA SER A 9 -8.04 -8.80 6.70
C SER A 9 -7.28 -9.75 7.62
N LYS A 10 -8.03 -10.53 8.41
CA LYS A 10 -7.46 -11.57 9.25
C LYS A 10 -6.95 -12.75 8.44
N ASP A 11 -7.41 -12.90 7.21
CA ASP A 11 -6.92 -13.91 6.28
C ASP A 11 -5.64 -13.39 5.62
N ASP A 12 -4.50 -13.81 6.14
CA ASP A 12 -3.20 -13.33 5.66
C ASP A 12 -2.95 -13.70 4.20
N LYS A 13 -3.43 -14.84 3.74
CA LYS A 13 -3.28 -15.23 2.33
C LYS A 13 -4.03 -14.28 1.42
N TYR A 14 -5.25 -13.93 1.80
CA TYR A 14 -6.06 -12.99 1.04
C TYR A 14 -5.42 -11.61 1.01
N ALA A 15 -5.01 -11.11 2.18
CA ALA A 15 -4.39 -9.79 2.27
C ALA A 15 -3.06 -9.73 1.51
N CYS A 16 -2.30 -10.81 1.53
CA CYS A 16 -1.05 -10.90 0.79
C CYS A 16 -1.30 -10.87 -0.71
N ALA A 17 -2.30 -11.62 -1.19
CA ALA A 17 -2.65 -11.62 -2.62
C ALA A 17 -3.10 -10.24 -3.10
N ILE A 18 -3.89 -9.53 -2.29
CA ILE A 18 -4.31 -8.17 -2.60
C ILE A 18 -3.11 -7.22 -2.64
N THR A 19 -2.19 -7.36 -1.68
CA THR A 19 -0.97 -6.55 -1.64
C THR A 19 -0.13 -6.76 -2.89
N ASP A 20 0.10 -8.00 -3.28
CA ASP A 20 0.89 -8.33 -4.47
C ASP A 20 0.26 -7.76 -5.73
N LYS A 21 -1.07 -7.82 -5.83
CA LYS A 21 -1.80 -7.24 -6.95
C LYS A 21 -1.58 -5.74 -7.02
N ILE A 22 -1.72 -5.04 -5.90
CA ILE A 22 -1.53 -3.59 -5.84
C ILE A 22 -0.11 -3.22 -6.22
N ILE A 23 0.88 -3.93 -5.71
CA ILE A 23 2.30 -3.68 -6.03
C ILE A 23 2.55 -3.87 -7.53
N SER A 24 2.04 -4.96 -8.09
CA SER A 24 2.20 -5.25 -9.51
C SER A 24 1.58 -4.16 -10.40
N GLU A 25 0.37 -3.74 -10.07
CA GLU A 25 -0.30 -2.66 -10.79
C GLU A 25 0.42 -1.33 -10.63
N SER A 26 0.96 -1.07 -9.42
CA SER A 26 1.69 0.16 -9.13
C SER A 26 2.99 0.29 -9.92
N GLN A 27 3.57 -0.82 -10.36
CA GLN A 27 4.77 -0.80 -11.18
C GLN A 27 4.48 -0.39 -12.62
N GLU A 28 3.25 -0.55 -13.06
CA GLU A 28 2.86 -0.28 -14.45
C GLU A 28 2.04 0.99 -14.61
N THR A 29 1.25 1.37 -13.60
CA THR A 29 0.37 2.54 -13.65
C THR A 29 0.42 3.30 -12.34
N ASP A 30 -0.08 4.55 -12.37
CA ASP A 30 -0.17 5.39 -11.19
C ASP A 30 -1.56 5.37 -10.54
N GLU A 31 -2.37 4.37 -10.86
CA GLU A 31 -3.74 4.28 -10.36
C GLU A 31 -3.83 4.33 -8.85
N TRP A 32 -2.86 3.72 -8.15
CA TRP A 32 -2.87 3.65 -6.69
C TRP A 32 -2.24 4.85 -6.01
N TYR A 33 -1.65 5.75 -6.78
CA TYR A 33 -1.00 6.94 -6.22
C TYR A 33 -1.97 7.80 -5.41
N GLU A 34 -3.21 7.91 -5.86
CA GLU A 34 -4.24 8.70 -5.17
C GLU A 34 -4.58 8.18 -3.78
N TYR A 35 -4.26 6.91 -3.52
CA TYR A 35 -4.61 6.25 -2.26
C TYR A 35 -3.46 6.23 -1.26
N LEU A 36 -2.33 6.88 -1.58
CA LEU A 36 -1.15 6.79 -0.72
C LEU A 36 -1.38 7.33 0.69
N ASP A 37 -2.19 8.38 0.85
CA ASP A 37 -2.51 8.89 2.17
C ASP A 37 -3.20 7.82 3.02
N ALA A 38 -4.12 7.07 2.43
CA ALA A 38 -4.82 6.00 3.11
C ALA A 38 -3.86 4.87 3.49
N PHE A 39 -2.96 4.48 2.57
CA PHE A 39 -1.97 3.46 2.85
C PHE A 39 -0.98 3.91 3.94
N ALA A 40 -0.62 5.20 3.96
CA ALA A 40 0.29 5.73 4.96
C ALA A 40 -0.27 5.61 6.38
N THR A 41 -1.58 5.66 6.55
CA THR A 41 -2.18 5.48 7.88
C THR A 41 -1.91 4.09 8.44
N LEU A 42 -1.68 3.10 7.58
CA LEU A 42 -1.40 1.73 8.00
C LEU A 42 0.02 1.55 8.53
N LEU A 43 0.91 2.52 8.34
CA LEU A 43 2.26 2.46 8.88
C LEU A 43 2.26 2.50 10.42
N ASN A 44 1.15 2.94 11.02
CA ASN A 44 0.97 2.97 12.47
C ASN A 44 0.11 1.83 13.00
N HIS A 45 -0.24 0.86 12.14
CA HIS A 45 -1.08 -0.25 12.54
C HIS A 45 -0.34 -1.15 13.56
N PRO A 46 -1.02 -1.68 14.58
CA PRO A 46 -0.36 -2.52 15.59
C PRO A 46 0.21 -3.83 15.04
N LYS A 47 -0.36 -4.37 13.95
CA LYS A 47 0.12 -5.62 13.36
C LYS A 47 1.26 -5.33 12.39
N SER A 48 2.44 -5.92 12.63
CA SER A 48 3.63 -5.66 11.81
C SER A 48 3.45 -6.07 10.34
N LEU A 49 2.69 -7.13 10.06
CA LEU A 49 2.43 -7.55 8.68
C LEU A 49 1.68 -6.47 7.91
N VAL A 50 0.73 -5.79 8.56
CA VAL A 50 -0.01 -4.70 7.93
C VAL A 50 0.91 -3.52 7.63
N ARG A 51 1.77 -3.16 8.59
CA ARG A 51 2.74 -2.08 8.39
C ARG A 51 3.66 -2.39 7.21
N ASN A 52 4.14 -3.63 7.11
CA ASN A 52 5.03 -4.04 6.03
C ASN A 52 4.34 -4.00 4.68
N ARG A 53 3.09 -4.45 4.61
CA ARG A 53 2.30 -4.40 3.37
C ARG A 53 2.17 -2.96 2.88
N ALA A 54 1.83 -2.05 3.78
CA ALA A 54 1.69 -0.63 3.44
C ALA A 54 3.02 -0.05 2.95
N LEU A 55 4.12 -0.40 3.60
CA LEU A 55 5.44 0.10 3.21
C LEU A 55 5.81 -0.36 1.80
N TYR A 56 5.55 -1.61 1.45
CA TYR A 56 5.84 -2.12 0.10
C TYR A 56 5.00 -1.42 -0.96
N ILE A 57 3.73 -1.15 -0.66
CA ILE A 57 2.87 -0.43 -1.60
C ILE A 57 3.37 1.00 -1.79
N LEU A 58 3.73 1.68 -0.72
CA LEU A 58 4.27 3.04 -0.79
C LEU A 58 5.57 3.08 -1.61
N ALA A 59 6.46 2.12 -1.36
CA ALA A 59 7.72 2.03 -2.09
C ALA A 59 7.50 1.83 -3.60
N ALA A 60 6.52 1.02 -3.97
CA ALA A 60 6.19 0.77 -5.37
C ALA A 60 5.65 2.02 -6.06
N ASN A 61 5.09 2.96 -5.31
CA ASN A 61 4.50 4.18 -5.86
C ASN A 61 5.44 5.39 -5.80
N VAL A 62 6.63 5.27 -5.22
CA VAL A 62 7.59 6.37 -5.14
C VAL A 62 7.93 6.91 -6.53
N GLN A 63 8.00 6.05 -7.53
CA GLN A 63 8.30 6.45 -8.90
C GLN A 63 7.28 7.44 -9.48
N TRP A 64 6.06 7.47 -8.93
CA TRP A 64 4.99 8.34 -9.39
C TRP A 64 4.94 9.66 -8.61
N ASP A 65 5.78 9.82 -7.58
CA ASP A 65 5.76 10.98 -6.69
C ASP A 65 6.70 12.08 -7.20
N ASP A 66 6.32 12.68 -8.31
CA ASP A 66 7.13 13.74 -8.96
C ASP A 66 7.28 14.97 -8.07
N GLU A 67 6.30 15.25 -7.23
CA GLU A 67 6.32 16.40 -6.34
C GLU A 67 6.94 16.09 -4.98
N LYS A 68 7.33 14.85 -4.75
CA LYS A 68 7.92 14.37 -3.51
C LYS A 68 7.07 14.69 -2.28
N ARG A 69 5.75 14.53 -2.44
CA ARG A 69 4.79 14.76 -1.36
C ARG A 69 4.82 13.65 -0.31
N PHE A 70 5.26 12.46 -0.71
CA PHE A 70 5.25 11.27 0.13
C PHE A 70 6.67 10.77 0.33
N ASP A 71 7.30 11.23 1.40
CA ASP A 71 8.69 10.87 1.72
C ASP A 71 8.68 9.80 2.81
N TYR A 72 8.08 8.66 2.52
CA TYR A 72 7.92 7.56 3.47
C TYR A 72 9.03 6.50 3.39
N VAL A 73 9.87 6.55 2.41
CA VAL A 73 10.90 5.54 2.15
C VAL A 73 12.26 6.18 1.97
#